data_3e820b8ca0b18e97a1e1ab3c84454d73
#
_entry.id   3e820b8ca0b18e97a1e1ab3c84454d73
#
_cell.length_a   1.000
_cell.length_b   1.000
_cell.length_c   1.000
_cell.angle_alpha   90.00
_cell.angle_beta   90.00
_cell.angle_gamma   90.00
#
_symmetry.space_group_name_H-M   'P 1'
#
loop_
_entity.id
_entity.type
_entity.pdbx_description
1 polymer ?
#
loop_
_entity_poly.entity_id
_entity_poly.type
_entity_poly.pdbx_seq_one_letter_code
_entity_poly.pdbx_strand_id
1 'polypeptide(L)'
;MKYPLMTVLLVAAAALAGCGGGVSSNAAPTPPKLLTNIAVPNASTPPFSSDIGYVEAGKYFLADRNNKAVDVVDTKSNKLIAQIPGPFTGAGATTDESGPDGIVGITGTHTIYVGDVDSIKVIDTDAQKTVNTIAISNSGSRVDEGCYDPDDHLAMYASPGDSPPFATFISTLTQRPVTKLVFNGSSGLEACAYDPVSKGFLINNDGTSANPAGELDVITGSSVASGKPAVSQSFPLGKCGPTGMVLGPNNDVLIGCDPPAGDPLMTLIMDRASGAIRATVPFGGVDQVSFDPTSNRYFLPARHFVKGGTAAASGFSPQMGVVDGTTRQLLFTIPVGTGAHSVAIDSTLGQVEVPFQPGAAGFPNGGISVFSTR
;
A
#
# COMPACT_ATOMS: atom_id res chain seq x y z
N MET A 1 -89.44 -26.21 -20.70
CA MET A 1 -88.29 -26.58 -19.93
C MET A 1 -87.12 -26.81 -20.94
N LYS A 2 -86.25 -25.81 -21.07
CA LYS A 2 -85.11 -25.85 -22.01
C LYS A 2 -83.84 -25.62 -21.19
N TYR A 3 -82.91 -26.58 -21.20
CA TYR A 3 -81.59 -26.44 -20.62
C TYR A 3 -80.65 -25.86 -21.66
N PRO A 4 -79.83 -24.89 -21.33
CA PRO A 4 -78.76 -24.46 -22.21
C PRO A 4 -77.49 -25.31 -21.97
N LEU A 5 -76.82 -25.65 -23.07
CA LEU A 5 -75.54 -26.28 -23.17
C LEU A 5 -74.41 -25.36 -22.64
N MET A 6 -73.61 -25.91 -21.79
CA MET A 6 -72.40 -25.23 -21.25
C MET A 6 -71.18 -25.66 -22.06
N THR A 7 -70.63 -24.74 -22.86
CA THR A 7 -69.43 -24.99 -23.68
C THR A 7 -68.17 -24.77 -22.80
N VAL A 8 -67.41 -25.82 -22.59
CA VAL A 8 -66.12 -25.76 -21.90
C VAL A 8 -65.04 -25.38 -22.90
N LEU A 9 -64.42 -24.20 -22.72
CA LEU A 9 -63.21 -23.80 -23.44
C LEU A 9 -62.01 -24.35 -22.69
N LEU A 10 -61.25 -25.25 -23.32
CA LEU A 10 -59.92 -25.64 -22.90
C LEU A 10 -58.92 -24.57 -23.36
N VAL A 11 -58.30 -23.91 -22.38
CA VAL A 11 -57.12 -23.02 -22.60
C VAL A 11 -55.88 -23.88 -22.43
N ALA A 12 -55.15 -24.14 -23.51
CA ALA A 12 -53.82 -24.75 -23.47
C ALA A 12 -52.81 -23.69 -23.08
N ALA A 13 -52.22 -23.80 -21.88
CA ALA A 13 -51.11 -23.02 -21.45
C ALA A 13 -49.81 -23.63 -21.99
N ALA A 14 -49.22 -22.98 -22.99
CA ALA A 14 -47.87 -23.32 -23.46
C ALA A 14 -46.81 -22.76 -22.46
N ALA A 15 -46.19 -23.65 -21.69
CA ALA A 15 -45.03 -23.30 -20.86
C ALA A 15 -43.80 -23.10 -21.75
N LEU A 16 -43.41 -21.87 -21.98
CA LEU A 16 -42.11 -21.51 -22.51
C LEU A 16 -41.06 -21.70 -21.41
N ALA A 17 -40.35 -22.84 -21.43
CA ALA A 17 -39.14 -23.05 -20.66
C ALA A 17 -38.03 -22.20 -21.28
N GLY A 18 -37.86 -21.00 -20.81
CA GLY A 18 -36.70 -20.15 -21.09
C GLY A 18 -35.48 -20.67 -20.33
N CYS A 19 -34.66 -21.51 -21.00
CA CYS A 19 -33.31 -21.78 -20.53
C CYS A 19 -32.46 -20.51 -20.69
N GLY A 20 -32.52 -19.61 -19.69
CA GLY A 20 -31.56 -18.55 -19.47
C GLY A 20 -30.32 -19.12 -18.80
N GLY A 21 -29.52 -19.90 -19.52
CA GLY A 21 -28.19 -20.29 -19.12
C GLY A 21 -27.29 -19.06 -19.16
N GLY A 22 -27.22 -18.30 -18.07
CA GLY A 22 -26.11 -17.39 -17.85
C GLY A 22 -24.82 -18.18 -17.74
N VAL A 23 -24.08 -18.27 -18.83
CA VAL A 23 -22.71 -18.80 -18.81
C VAL A 23 -21.88 -17.74 -18.11
N SER A 24 -21.75 -17.84 -16.80
CA SER A 24 -20.65 -17.18 -16.11
C SER A 24 -19.41 -17.93 -16.61
N SER A 25 -18.66 -17.29 -17.50
CA SER A 25 -17.38 -17.80 -17.93
C SER A 25 -16.44 -17.72 -16.72
N ASN A 26 -16.37 -18.81 -15.96
CA ASN A 26 -15.31 -19.04 -14.96
C ASN A 26 -13.99 -19.27 -15.70
N ALA A 27 -13.50 -18.27 -16.42
CA ALA A 27 -12.14 -18.31 -16.93
C ALA A 27 -11.20 -18.33 -15.70
N ALA A 28 -10.27 -19.27 -15.70
CA ALA A 28 -9.25 -19.32 -14.67
C ALA A 28 -8.51 -17.97 -14.58
N PRO A 29 -8.19 -17.50 -13.36
CA PRO A 29 -7.48 -16.23 -13.21
C PRO A 29 -6.15 -16.28 -13.96
N THR A 30 -5.82 -15.20 -14.66
CA THR A 30 -4.58 -15.04 -15.43
C THR A 30 -3.49 -14.44 -14.55
N PRO A 31 -2.27 -14.99 -14.54
CA PRO A 31 -1.17 -14.40 -13.80
C PRO A 31 -0.71 -13.07 -14.43
N PRO A 32 -0.32 -12.08 -13.63
CA PRO A 32 0.37 -10.90 -14.13
C PRO A 32 1.61 -11.24 -14.95
N LYS A 33 1.93 -10.40 -15.93
CA LYS A 33 3.09 -10.56 -16.82
C LYS A 33 3.99 -9.33 -16.69
N LEU A 34 5.29 -9.54 -16.69
CA LEU A 34 6.25 -8.45 -16.83
C LEU A 34 6.06 -7.82 -18.22
N LEU A 35 5.73 -6.55 -18.27
CA LEU A 35 5.54 -5.77 -19.49
C LEU A 35 6.86 -5.13 -19.93
N THR A 36 7.55 -4.51 -18.97
CA THR A 36 8.85 -3.84 -19.22
C THR A 36 9.58 -3.56 -17.91
N ASN A 37 10.87 -3.23 -18.04
CA ASN A 37 11.66 -2.61 -16.97
C ASN A 37 12.04 -1.19 -17.41
N ILE A 38 11.79 -0.21 -16.54
CA ILE A 38 12.13 1.19 -16.75
C ILE A 38 13.48 1.45 -16.08
N ALA A 39 14.43 1.96 -16.86
CA ALA A 39 15.72 2.34 -16.31
C ALA A 39 15.60 3.64 -15.49
N VAL A 40 16.21 3.64 -14.31
CA VAL A 40 16.36 4.81 -13.46
C VAL A 40 17.85 5.17 -13.40
N PRO A 41 18.23 6.45 -13.48
CA PRO A 41 19.62 6.86 -13.32
C PRO A 41 20.21 6.35 -12.00
N ASN A 42 21.46 5.89 -12.03
CA ASN A 42 22.20 5.35 -10.88
C ASN A 42 21.60 4.10 -10.21
N ALA A 43 20.48 3.54 -10.70
CA ALA A 43 19.89 2.32 -10.14
C ALA A 43 20.73 1.05 -10.36
N SER A 44 21.65 1.06 -11.32
CA SER A 44 22.56 -0.07 -11.61
C SER A 44 23.71 -0.20 -10.62
N THR A 45 23.95 0.81 -9.78
CA THR A 45 24.99 0.76 -8.75
C THR A 45 24.35 0.31 -7.42
N PRO A 46 24.70 -0.88 -6.91
CA PRO A 46 24.14 -1.36 -5.64
C PRO A 46 24.68 -0.57 -4.45
N PRO A 47 23.83 -0.41 -3.40
CA PRO A 47 22.41 -0.69 -3.43
C PRO A 47 21.62 0.46 -4.09
N PHE A 48 20.74 0.17 -5.05
CA PHE A 48 19.72 1.15 -5.43
C PHE A 48 18.75 1.30 -4.24
N SER A 49 18.68 2.50 -3.70
CA SER A 49 17.84 2.82 -2.56
C SER A 49 16.69 3.71 -3.01
N SER A 50 15.53 3.15 -3.06
CA SER A 50 14.25 3.83 -3.26
C SER A 50 13.31 3.45 -2.13
N ASP A 51 12.18 4.12 -2.04
CA ASP A 51 11.17 3.79 -1.06
C ASP A 51 9.78 3.75 -1.70
N ILE A 52 8.79 4.42 -1.12
CA ILE A 52 7.38 4.27 -1.50
C ILE A 52 7.10 4.92 -2.86
N GLY A 53 6.29 4.20 -3.66
CA GLY A 53 5.76 4.69 -4.92
C GLY A 53 4.28 5.06 -4.81
N TYR A 54 3.86 6.01 -5.65
CA TYR A 54 2.48 6.48 -5.73
C TYR A 54 2.06 6.72 -7.18
N VAL A 55 0.81 6.37 -7.53
CA VAL A 55 0.27 6.62 -8.89
C VAL A 55 -0.88 7.60 -8.82
N GLU A 56 -0.84 8.64 -9.65
CA GLU A 56 -1.93 9.58 -9.87
C GLU A 56 -1.89 10.17 -11.28
N ALA A 57 -3.06 10.34 -11.88
CA ALA A 57 -3.24 11.04 -13.18
C ALA A 57 -2.31 10.53 -14.29
N GLY A 58 -2.07 9.21 -14.39
CA GLY A 58 -1.22 8.60 -15.41
C GLY A 58 0.28 8.81 -15.19
N LYS A 59 0.67 9.15 -13.98
CA LYS A 59 2.06 9.28 -13.55
C LYS A 59 2.32 8.40 -12.35
N TYR A 60 3.44 7.70 -12.36
CA TYR A 60 3.98 7.02 -11.19
C TYR A 60 5.11 7.88 -10.62
N PHE A 61 5.08 8.11 -9.32
CA PHE A 61 6.06 8.84 -8.53
C PHE A 61 6.81 7.87 -7.63
N LEU A 62 8.14 7.92 -7.60
CA LEU A 62 8.97 7.08 -6.75
C LEU A 62 9.91 7.92 -5.91
N ALA A 63 9.93 7.67 -4.61
CA ALA A 63 10.93 8.24 -3.71
C ALA A 63 12.30 7.61 -3.99
N ASP A 64 13.21 8.38 -4.60
CA ASP A 64 14.55 7.93 -5.01
C ASP A 64 15.63 8.57 -4.15
N ARG A 65 16.12 7.82 -3.19
CA ARG A 65 17.17 8.24 -2.26
C ARG A 65 18.52 8.41 -2.94
N ASN A 66 18.82 7.58 -3.97
CA ASN A 66 20.10 7.67 -4.69
C ASN A 66 20.25 8.98 -5.45
N ASN A 67 19.18 9.45 -6.08
CA ASN A 67 19.17 10.66 -6.87
C ASN A 67 18.69 11.89 -6.08
N LYS A 68 18.29 11.73 -4.79
CA LYS A 68 17.71 12.79 -3.95
C LYS A 68 16.56 13.49 -4.66
N ALA A 69 15.65 12.69 -5.20
CA ALA A 69 14.59 13.17 -6.09
C ALA A 69 13.33 12.33 -5.94
N VAL A 70 12.24 12.83 -6.49
CA VAL A 70 11.08 12.03 -6.83
C VAL A 70 11.14 11.75 -8.33
N ASP A 71 11.27 10.49 -8.70
CA ASP A 71 11.18 10.05 -10.08
C ASP A 71 9.75 10.15 -10.58
N VAL A 72 9.57 10.61 -11.82
CA VAL A 72 8.27 10.70 -12.47
C VAL A 72 8.27 9.85 -13.72
N VAL A 73 7.43 8.83 -13.74
CA VAL A 73 7.21 7.95 -14.89
C VAL A 73 5.85 8.25 -15.49
N ASP A 74 5.79 8.42 -16.81
CA ASP A 74 4.53 8.40 -17.56
C ASP A 74 4.09 6.93 -17.73
N THR A 75 2.99 6.55 -17.09
CA THR A 75 2.52 5.16 -17.04
C THR A 75 2.03 4.64 -18.40
N LYS A 76 1.59 5.54 -19.29
CA LYS A 76 1.13 5.15 -20.63
C LYS A 76 2.29 4.76 -21.54
N SER A 77 3.39 5.49 -21.48
CA SER A 77 4.57 5.20 -22.30
C SER A 77 5.60 4.34 -21.58
N ASN A 78 5.46 4.12 -20.28
CA ASN A 78 6.42 3.42 -19.42
C ASN A 78 7.82 4.04 -19.51
N LYS A 79 7.90 5.36 -19.40
CA LYS A 79 9.16 6.09 -19.48
C LYS A 79 9.34 7.02 -18.29
N LEU A 80 10.54 7.05 -17.75
CA LEU A 80 10.96 8.11 -16.85
C LEU A 80 10.97 9.43 -17.63
N ILE A 81 10.17 10.39 -17.18
CA ILE A 81 10.00 11.69 -17.88
C ILE A 81 10.58 12.86 -17.10
N ALA A 82 10.78 12.71 -15.80
CA ALA A 82 11.41 13.72 -14.95
C ALA A 82 11.97 13.09 -13.66
N GLN A 83 12.89 13.82 -13.05
CA GLN A 83 13.30 13.66 -11.67
C GLN A 83 13.10 15.01 -10.98
N ILE A 84 12.15 15.08 -10.05
CA ILE A 84 11.86 16.32 -9.32
C ILE A 84 12.88 16.45 -8.20
N PRO A 85 13.83 17.38 -8.29
CA PRO A 85 14.81 17.59 -7.24
C PRO A 85 14.12 18.21 -6.03
N GLY A 86 14.45 17.72 -4.85
CA GLY A 86 14.08 18.34 -3.59
C GLY A 86 15.33 18.62 -2.77
N PRO A 87 15.23 19.41 -1.72
CA PRO A 87 16.27 19.45 -0.72
C PRO A 87 16.19 18.17 0.13
N PHE A 88 16.22 17.00 -0.55
CA PHE A 88 16.16 15.69 0.10
C PHE A 88 17.51 15.29 0.66
N THR A 89 17.48 14.55 1.77
CA THR A 89 18.68 14.07 2.47
C THR A 89 19.47 13.08 1.60
N GLY A 90 18.80 12.18 0.90
CA GLY A 90 19.39 11.10 0.13
C GLY A 90 19.61 9.86 0.98
N ALA A 91 20.35 8.88 0.43
CA ALA A 91 20.73 7.68 1.16
C ALA A 91 21.68 8.02 2.30
N GLY A 92 21.28 7.75 3.53
CA GLY A 92 22.05 7.93 4.76
C GLY A 92 22.81 6.67 5.18
N ALA A 93 23.36 6.66 6.39
CA ALA A 93 24.05 5.50 6.95
C ALA A 93 23.07 4.39 7.38
N THR A 94 21.87 4.77 7.77
CA THR A 94 20.77 3.87 8.13
C THR A 94 19.51 4.23 7.32
N THR A 95 18.49 3.38 7.37
CA THR A 95 17.19 3.69 6.77
C THR A 95 16.58 4.92 7.41
N ASP A 96 16.67 5.04 8.73
CA ASP A 96 16.11 6.19 9.47
C ASP A 96 16.80 7.52 9.15
N GLU A 97 18.04 7.50 8.67
CA GLU A 97 18.80 8.70 8.25
C GLU A 97 18.67 8.97 6.75
N SER A 98 17.77 8.29 6.05
CA SER A 98 17.59 8.38 4.61
C SER A 98 16.30 9.12 4.25
N GLY A 99 16.21 9.67 3.03
CA GLY A 99 15.03 10.28 2.42
C GLY A 99 15.33 10.68 0.96
N PRO A 100 14.32 10.79 0.09
CA PRO A 100 12.86 10.75 0.34
C PRO A 100 12.33 9.37 0.70
N ASP A 101 11.16 9.35 1.38
CA ASP A 101 10.50 8.16 1.89
C ASP A 101 9.03 8.06 1.39
N GLY A 102 8.06 8.09 2.29
CA GLY A 102 6.64 7.94 1.97
C GLY A 102 6.07 9.04 1.08
N ILE A 103 5.32 8.67 0.06
CA ILE A 103 4.62 9.60 -0.84
C ILE A 103 3.12 9.49 -0.60
N VAL A 104 2.48 10.65 -0.35
CA VAL A 104 1.03 10.78 -0.21
C VAL A 104 0.50 11.78 -1.23
N GLY A 105 -0.36 11.35 -2.14
CA GLY A 105 -1.08 12.24 -3.04
C GLY A 105 -2.25 12.92 -2.35
N ILE A 106 -2.42 14.22 -2.61
CA ILE A 106 -3.57 14.97 -2.12
C ILE A 106 -4.63 14.98 -3.21
N THR A 107 -5.57 14.04 -3.11
CA THR A 107 -6.58 13.77 -4.13
C THR A 107 -7.30 15.04 -4.59
N GLY A 108 -7.43 15.18 -5.93
CA GLY A 108 -8.08 16.34 -6.56
C GLY A 108 -7.22 17.59 -6.63
N THR A 109 -5.93 17.49 -6.30
CA THR A 109 -4.94 18.54 -6.46
C THR A 109 -3.78 18.02 -7.32
N HIS A 110 -2.85 18.89 -7.68
CA HIS A 110 -1.59 18.50 -8.34
C HIS A 110 -0.45 18.53 -7.31
N THR A 111 -0.71 17.97 -6.12
CA THR A 111 0.21 18.07 -4.99
C THR A 111 0.46 16.69 -4.39
N ILE A 112 1.72 16.37 -4.18
CA ILE A 112 2.14 15.23 -3.36
C ILE A 112 2.94 15.72 -2.16
N TYR A 113 2.81 15.02 -1.05
CA TYR A 113 3.63 15.19 0.14
C TYR A 113 4.62 14.04 0.18
N VAL A 114 5.87 14.33 0.49
CA VAL A 114 6.97 13.36 0.46
C VAL A 114 7.75 13.46 1.76
N GLY A 115 7.78 12.38 2.51
CA GLY A 115 8.60 12.27 3.71
C GLY A 115 10.08 12.41 3.42
N ASP A 116 10.82 12.95 4.36
CA ASP A 116 12.27 13.09 4.34
C ASP A 116 12.77 13.14 5.80
N VAL A 117 14.05 13.15 6.02
CA VAL A 117 14.58 13.32 7.38
C VAL A 117 14.09 14.63 7.99
N ASP A 118 13.52 14.54 9.18
CA ASP A 118 12.98 15.66 9.99
C ASP A 118 11.88 16.51 9.34
N SER A 119 11.41 16.16 8.15
CA SER A 119 10.55 17.05 7.37
C SER A 119 9.70 16.32 6.32
N ILE A 120 8.72 17.05 5.82
CA ILE A 120 7.93 16.65 4.65
C ILE A 120 8.10 17.72 3.58
N LYS A 121 8.37 17.28 2.35
CA LYS A 121 8.42 18.16 1.18
C LYS A 121 7.05 18.17 0.49
N VAL A 122 6.53 19.33 0.22
CA VAL A 122 5.32 19.54 -0.58
C VAL A 122 5.74 19.83 -2.01
N ILE A 123 5.31 18.98 -2.92
CA ILE A 123 5.68 19.05 -4.34
C ILE A 123 4.46 19.38 -5.19
N ASP A 124 4.58 20.39 -6.04
CA ASP A 124 3.67 20.64 -7.14
C ASP A 124 4.10 19.75 -8.32
N THR A 125 3.24 18.79 -8.69
CA THR A 125 3.54 17.80 -9.72
C THR A 125 3.46 18.35 -11.15
N ASP A 126 2.74 19.44 -11.39
CA ASP A 126 2.69 20.10 -12.68
C ASP A 126 3.88 21.02 -12.88
N ALA A 127 4.21 21.80 -11.85
CA ALA A 127 5.40 22.64 -11.88
C ALA A 127 6.70 21.84 -11.66
N GLN A 128 6.59 20.56 -11.28
CA GLN A 128 7.70 19.64 -11.01
C GLN A 128 8.74 20.23 -10.04
N LYS A 129 8.27 20.76 -8.93
CA LYS A 129 9.14 21.41 -7.93
C LYS A 129 8.61 21.29 -6.51
N THR A 130 9.52 21.30 -5.55
CA THR A 130 9.19 21.51 -4.14
C THR A 130 8.73 22.93 -3.92
N VAL A 131 7.51 23.10 -3.38
CA VAL A 131 6.88 24.41 -3.12
C VAL A 131 6.88 24.78 -1.66
N ASN A 132 7.00 23.78 -0.75
CA ASN A 132 7.10 24.00 0.68
C ASN A 132 7.89 22.87 1.36
N THR A 133 8.40 23.17 2.56
CA THR A 133 8.99 22.18 3.48
C THR A 133 8.36 22.36 4.85
N ILE A 134 7.77 21.28 5.36
CA ILE A 134 7.10 21.24 6.66
C ILE A 134 8.04 20.56 7.65
N ALA A 135 8.53 21.30 8.64
CA ALA A 135 9.36 20.75 9.70
C ALA A 135 8.51 19.87 10.62
N ILE A 136 8.98 18.67 10.93
CA ILE A 136 8.31 17.67 11.77
C ILE A 136 9.07 17.43 13.07
N SER A 137 10.36 17.18 13.01
CA SER A 137 11.25 16.92 14.15
C SER A 137 12.61 17.57 13.94
N ASN A 138 13.55 17.21 14.75
CA ASN A 138 14.98 17.55 14.66
C ASN A 138 15.84 16.43 15.27
N SER A 139 15.34 15.21 15.17
CA SER A 139 15.97 14.00 15.71
C SER A 139 17.04 13.43 14.77
N GLY A 140 17.00 13.83 13.48
CA GLY A 140 17.80 13.24 12.42
C GLY A 140 17.18 11.96 11.87
N SER A 141 15.88 11.70 12.15
CA SER A 141 15.16 10.52 11.73
C SER A 141 14.13 10.82 10.65
N ARG A 142 13.86 9.83 9.83
CA ARG A 142 12.90 9.92 8.71
C ARG A 142 11.47 10.18 9.17
N VAL A 143 10.75 10.94 8.38
CA VAL A 143 9.30 10.97 8.35
C VAL A 143 8.90 10.03 7.22
N ASP A 144 8.28 8.92 7.56
CA ASP A 144 8.18 7.78 6.67
C ASP A 144 6.81 7.69 5.99
N GLU A 145 5.99 6.73 6.39
CA GLU A 145 4.72 6.46 5.74
C GLU A 145 3.63 7.45 6.11
N GLY A 146 2.75 7.69 5.15
CA GLY A 146 1.64 8.58 5.38
C GLY A 146 0.36 8.14 4.68
N CYS A 147 -0.75 8.74 5.11
CA CYS A 147 -2.07 8.55 4.53
C CYS A 147 -2.87 9.87 4.58
N TYR A 148 -3.93 9.94 3.79
CA TYR A 148 -4.69 11.18 3.60
C TYR A 148 -6.19 10.97 3.87
N ASP A 149 -6.73 11.87 4.68
CA ASP A 149 -8.15 12.06 4.91
C ASP A 149 -8.67 13.20 4.03
N PRO A 150 -9.43 12.89 2.96
CA PRO A 150 -9.99 13.91 2.07
C PRO A 150 -11.18 14.68 2.68
N ASP A 151 -11.85 14.12 3.69
CA ASP A 151 -13.01 14.76 4.30
C ASP A 151 -12.61 15.96 5.16
N ASP A 152 -11.56 15.80 5.97
CA ASP A 152 -11.07 16.84 6.88
C ASP A 152 -9.78 17.52 6.37
N HIS A 153 -9.31 17.16 5.18
CA HIS A 153 -8.07 17.68 4.57
C HIS A 153 -6.85 17.50 5.48
N LEU A 154 -6.69 16.29 6.04
CA LEU A 154 -5.59 15.95 6.94
C LEU A 154 -4.71 14.85 6.34
N ALA A 155 -3.41 15.09 6.27
CA ALA A 155 -2.42 14.03 6.07
C ALA A 155 -1.90 13.59 7.43
N MET A 156 -1.77 12.28 7.65
CA MET A 156 -1.07 11.71 8.80
C MET A 156 0.25 11.11 8.30
N TYR A 157 1.33 11.34 9.04
CA TYR A 157 2.65 10.79 8.77
C TYR A 157 3.26 10.18 10.00
N ALA A 158 3.84 8.98 9.86
CA ALA A 158 4.61 8.30 10.89
C ALA A 158 6.05 8.82 10.96
N SER A 159 6.58 8.91 12.16
CA SER A 159 8.00 9.12 12.47
C SER A 159 8.48 7.91 13.28
N PRO A 160 8.83 6.78 12.62
CA PRO A 160 9.11 5.52 13.30
C PRO A 160 10.43 5.51 14.06
N GLY A 161 11.46 6.18 13.54
CA GLY A 161 12.80 6.21 14.12
C GLY A 161 12.98 7.17 15.29
N ASP A 162 11.95 7.96 15.63
CA ASP A 162 11.95 8.82 16.81
C ASP A 162 11.76 7.99 18.10
N SER A 163 12.22 8.52 19.22
CA SER A 163 12.08 7.84 20.51
C SER A 163 11.44 8.75 21.54
N PRO A 164 10.17 8.52 21.92
CA PRO A 164 9.24 7.52 21.38
C PRO A 164 8.76 7.86 19.94
N PRO A 165 8.34 6.86 19.15
CA PRO A 165 7.72 7.08 17.84
C PRO A 165 6.44 7.92 17.94
N PHE A 166 6.11 8.64 16.87
CA PHE A 166 4.88 9.44 16.84
C PHE A 166 4.30 9.57 15.45
N ALA A 167 3.00 9.89 15.36
CA ALA A 167 2.33 10.29 14.14
C ALA A 167 2.01 11.78 14.18
N THR A 168 2.27 12.51 13.07
CA THR A 168 1.94 13.91 12.91
C THR A 168 0.75 14.08 11.99
N PHE A 169 -0.24 14.84 12.41
CA PHE A 169 -1.38 15.25 11.60
C PHE A 169 -1.13 16.64 11.02
N ILE A 170 -1.32 16.79 9.72
CA ILE A 170 -0.97 17.96 8.94
C ILE A 170 -2.18 18.43 8.17
N SER A 171 -2.56 19.69 8.32
CA SER A 171 -3.59 20.31 7.47
C SER A 171 -3.02 20.53 6.07
N THR A 172 -3.62 19.91 5.06
CA THR A 172 -3.22 20.11 3.66
C THR A 172 -3.65 21.46 3.11
N LEU A 173 -4.64 22.11 3.73
CA LEU A 173 -5.08 23.46 3.38
C LEU A 173 -4.07 24.53 3.81
N THR A 174 -3.48 24.36 4.98
CA THR A 174 -2.51 25.34 5.52
C THR A 174 -1.06 24.89 5.38
N GLN A 175 -0.84 23.62 5.02
CA GLN A 175 0.47 22.95 4.93
C GLN A 175 1.27 23.10 6.25
N ARG A 176 0.61 22.86 7.38
CA ARG A 176 1.20 22.95 8.72
C ARG A 176 0.77 21.79 9.60
N PRO A 177 1.64 21.35 10.53
CA PRO A 177 1.25 20.41 11.56
C PRO A 177 0.11 21.00 12.41
N VAL A 178 -0.89 20.15 12.69
CA VAL A 178 -2.04 20.49 13.53
C VAL A 178 -1.85 19.92 14.94
N THR A 179 -1.48 18.65 15.01
CA THR A 179 -1.29 17.91 16.26
C THR A 179 -0.40 16.70 16.06
N LYS A 180 0.07 16.09 17.15
CA LYS A 180 0.86 14.86 17.16
C LYS A 180 0.28 13.84 18.12
N LEU A 181 0.39 12.56 17.79
CA LEU A 181 0.12 11.43 18.69
C LEU A 181 1.42 10.69 18.96
N VAL A 182 1.82 10.63 20.21
CA VAL A 182 3.04 9.92 20.65
C VAL A 182 2.66 8.51 21.08
N PHE A 183 3.37 7.51 20.58
CA PHE A 183 3.17 6.08 20.86
C PHE A 183 4.18 5.61 21.90
N ASN A 184 3.91 5.91 23.17
CA ASN A 184 4.77 5.51 24.27
C ASN A 184 4.84 3.97 24.39
N GLY A 185 6.04 3.43 24.35
CA GLY A 185 6.27 1.98 24.45
C GLY A 185 6.09 1.20 23.15
N SER A 186 5.87 1.90 22.03
CA SER A 186 5.97 1.32 20.69
C SER A 186 7.43 1.11 20.29
N SER A 187 7.70 0.06 19.53
CA SER A 187 9.01 -0.22 18.93
C SER A 187 9.21 0.46 17.58
N GLY A 188 8.14 0.89 16.92
CA GLY A 188 8.13 1.56 15.63
C GLY A 188 6.71 1.72 15.10
N LEU A 189 6.57 2.45 14.02
CA LEU A 189 5.31 2.67 13.30
C LEU A 189 5.56 2.42 11.82
N GLU A 190 4.56 1.85 11.15
CA GLU A 190 4.59 1.53 9.74
C GLU A 190 3.36 2.14 9.03
N ALA A 191 2.92 1.53 7.94
CA ALA A 191 1.85 2.02 7.09
C ALA A 191 0.59 2.46 7.83
N CYS A 192 -0.04 3.49 7.29
CA CYS A 192 -1.35 3.94 7.72
C CYS A 192 -2.37 3.99 6.59
N ALA A 193 -3.65 4.03 6.95
CA ALA A 193 -4.75 4.26 6.03
C ALA A 193 -5.83 5.12 6.69
N TYR A 194 -6.47 6.00 5.91
CA TYR A 194 -7.72 6.63 6.31
C TYR A 194 -8.90 5.71 5.96
N ASP A 195 -9.73 5.39 6.94
CA ASP A 195 -10.95 4.62 6.70
C ASP A 195 -12.16 5.56 6.54
N PRO A 196 -12.71 5.72 5.33
CA PRO A 196 -13.83 6.64 5.08
C PRO A 196 -15.15 6.18 5.71
N VAL A 197 -15.22 4.91 6.17
CA VAL A 197 -16.44 4.38 6.82
C VAL A 197 -16.47 4.78 8.30
N SER A 198 -15.39 4.57 9.02
CA SER A 198 -15.27 4.97 10.43
C SER A 198 -14.86 6.43 10.61
N LYS A 199 -14.40 7.09 9.52
CA LYS A 199 -13.82 8.44 9.52
C LYS A 199 -12.69 8.56 10.52
N GLY A 200 -11.78 7.61 10.48
CA GLY A 200 -10.63 7.51 11.35
C GLY A 200 -9.40 7.00 10.62
N PHE A 201 -8.30 6.96 11.32
CA PHE A 201 -7.04 6.46 10.80
C PHE A 201 -6.73 5.09 11.41
N LEU A 202 -6.18 4.23 10.59
CA LEU A 202 -5.54 2.98 10.98
C LEU A 202 -4.04 3.16 10.84
N ILE A 203 -3.26 2.62 11.77
CA ILE A 203 -1.79 2.62 11.67
C ILE A 203 -1.23 1.31 12.21
N ASN A 204 -0.29 0.73 11.49
CA ASN A 204 0.49 -0.40 11.97
C ASN A 204 1.50 0.05 13.01
N ASN A 205 1.55 -0.66 14.13
CA ASN A 205 2.49 -0.47 15.22
C ASN A 205 3.32 -1.74 15.34
N ASP A 206 4.63 -1.63 15.25
CA ASP A 206 5.58 -2.77 15.19
C ASP A 206 5.57 -3.61 16.43
N GLY A 207 5.15 -3.04 17.55
CA GLY A 207 4.96 -3.78 18.78
C GLY A 207 4.97 -2.92 20.02
N THR A 208 4.26 -3.45 21.00
CA THR A 208 4.16 -2.92 22.36
C THR A 208 4.44 -4.03 23.35
N SER A 209 4.53 -3.69 24.64
CA SER A 209 4.68 -4.73 25.67
C SER A 209 3.49 -5.70 25.72
N ALA A 210 2.31 -5.28 25.30
CA ALA A 210 1.12 -6.12 25.22
C ALA A 210 1.08 -6.98 23.94
N ASN A 211 1.55 -6.45 22.83
CA ASN A 211 1.55 -7.09 21.51
C ASN A 211 2.94 -6.98 20.86
N PRO A 212 3.93 -7.76 21.33
CA PRO A 212 5.34 -7.56 20.94
C PRO A 212 5.66 -7.89 19.47
N ALA A 213 4.73 -8.50 18.73
CA ALA A 213 4.87 -8.78 17.31
C ALA A 213 3.91 -7.93 16.45
N GLY A 214 3.43 -6.83 17.00
CA GLY A 214 2.68 -5.81 16.32
C GLY A 214 1.18 -5.78 16.61
N GLU A 215 0.61 -4.63 16.40
CA GLU A 215 -0.82 -4.35 16.51
C GLU A 215 -1.29 -3.35 15.44
N LEU A 216 -2.58 -3.42 15.10
CA LEU A 216 -3.24 -2.42 14.28
C LEU A 216 -3.95 -1.44 15.23
N ASP A 217 -3.49 -0.20 15.24
CA ASP A 217 -4.06 0.86 16.05
C ASP A 217 -5.11 1.67 15.30
N VAL A 218 -6.21 1.99 15.98
CA VAL A 218 -7.31 2.80 15.43
C VAL A 218 -7.34 4.16 16.13
N ILE A 219 -7.31 5.23 15.34
CA ILE A 219 -7.37 6.62 15.81
C ILE A 219 -8.65 7.25 15.25
N THR A 220 -9.56 7.69 16.11
CA THR A 220 -10.81 8.31 15.64
C THR A 220 -10.58 9.71 15.10
N GLY A 221 -11.22 10.06 13.98
CA GLY A 221 -11.15 11.42 13.41
C GLY A 221 -11.62 12.48 14.42
N SER A 222 -12.62 12.16 15.26
CA SER A 222 -13.07 13.09 16.30
C SER A 222 -12.00 13.42 17.35
N SER A 223 -11.12 12.48 17.69
CA SER A 223 -9.99 12.75 18.60
C SER A 223 -8.98 13.69 17.94
N VAL A 224 -8.72 13.50 16.65
CA VAL A 224 -7.83 14.39 15.87
C VAL A 224 -8.43 15.79 15.74
N ALA A 225 -9.71 15.89 15.38
CA ALA A 225 -10.43 17.15 15.26
C ALA A 225 -10.48 17.95 16.59
N SER A 226 -10.50 17.25 17.73
CA SER A 226 -10.44 17.87 19.04
C SER A 226 -9.03 18.41 19.43
N GLY A 227 -8.01 18.16 18.59
CA GLY A 227 -6.60 18.45 18.88
C GLY A 227 -5.96 17.54 19.94
N LYS A 228 -6.62 16.43 20.26
CA LYS A 228 -6.15 15.44 21.25
C LYS A 228 -6.26 14.02 20.67
N PRO A 229 -5.46 13.71 19.62
CA PRO A 229 -5.49 12.40 19.01
C PRO A 229 -5.14 11.31 20.03
N ALA A 230 -5.86 10.19 19.95
CA ALA A 230 -5.64 9.07 20.84
C ALA A 230 -5.97 7.76 20.09
N VAL A 231 -5.22 6.71 20.42
CA VAL A 231 -5.57 5.34 20.05
C VAL A 231 -6.85 4.97 20.79
N SER A 232 -7.88 4.59 20.05
CA SER A 232 -9.18 4.19 20.59
C SER A 232 -9.32 2.68 20.74
N GLN A 233 -8.64 1.93 19.87
CA GLN A 233 -8.59 0.47 19.85
C GLN A 233 -7.25 0.01 19.31
N SER A 234 -6.77 -1.15 19.79
CA SER A 234 -5.61 -1.85 19.29
C SER A 234 -5.97 -3.31 19.03
N PHE A 235 -5.69 -3.80 17.84
CA PHE A 235 -5.96 -5.18 17.44
C PHE A 235 -4.66 -5.96 17.30
N PRO A 236 -4.43 -7.00 18.11
CA PRO A 236 -3.22 -7.81 18.03
C PRO A 236 -3.05 -8.50 16.67
N LEU A 237 -1.84 -8.47 16.11
CA LEU A 237 -1.52 -9.08 14.82
C LEU A 237 -0.77 -10.43 14.95
N GLY A 238 -0.66 -10.96 16.16
CA GLY A 238 0.00 -12.23 16.42
C GLY A 238 1.49 -12.18 16.09
N LYS A 239 1.93 -13.00 15.12
CA LYS A 239 3.34 -13.08 14.68
C LYS A 239 3.61 -12.37 13.37
N CYS A 240 2.87 -11.30 13.07
CA CYS A 240 2.93 -10.63 11.77
C CYS A 240 4.26 -9.89 11.54
N GLY A 241 4.70 -9.03 12.48
CA GLY A 241 5.66 -7.98 12.15
C GLY A 241 5.05 -7.10 11.05
N PRO A 242 4.08 -6.24 11.40
CA PRO A 242 3.31 -5.50 10.39
C PRO A 242 4.18 -4.50 9.65
N THR A 243 3.87 -4.30 8.36
CA THR A 243 4.55 -3.37 7.47
C THR A 243 3.51 -2.58 6.68
N GLY A 244 3.39 -2.79 5.36
CA GLY A 244 2.41 -2.13 4.51
C GLY A 244 0.95 -2.43 4.87
N MET A 245 0.05 -1.53 4.48
CA MET A 245 -1.38 -1.67 4.71
C MET A 245 -2.16 -1.14 3.51
N VAL A 246 -3.27 -1.81 3.16
CA VAL A 246 -4.21 -1.29 2.17
C VAL A 246 -5.64 -1.69 2.50
N LEU A 247 -6.58 -0.76 2.30
CA LEU A 247 -8.00 -1.05 2.39
C LEU A 247 -8.46 -1.86 1.18
N GLY A 248 -9.33 -2.83 1.43
CA GLY A 248 -9.90 -3.68 0.41
C GLY A 248 -11.43 -3.72 0.44
N PRO A 249 -12.05 -4.58 -0.39
CA PRO A 249 -13.49 -4.73 -0.43
C PRO A 249 -14.03 -5.33 0.88
N ASN A 250 -15.35 -5.19 1.11
CA ASN A 250 -16.06 -5.85 2.22
C ASN A 250 -15.55 -5.49 3.62
N ASN A 251 -15.12 -4.27 3.87
CA ASN A 251 -14.47 -3.82 5.11
C ASN A 251 -13.12 -4.51 5.40
N ASP A 252 -12.51 -5.12 4.43
CA ASP A 252 -11.19 -5.71 4.61
C ASP A 252 -10.10 -4.62 4.72
N VAL A 253 -9.13 -4.88 5.56
CA VAL A 253 -7.79 -4.30 5.53
C VAL A 253 -6.80 -5.43 5.37
N LEU A 254 -5.93 -5.34 4.36
CA LEU A 254 -4.82 -6.26 4.20
C LEU A 254 -3.58 -5.64 4.83
N ILE A 255 -2.89 -6.42 5.67
CA ILE A 255 -1.66 -6.03 6.37
C ILE A 255 -0.54 -6.92 5.88
N GLY A 256 0.47 -6.32 5.24
CA GLY A 256 1.73 -6.96 4.92
C GLY A 256 2.47 -7.35 6.19
N CYS A 257 3.11 -8.51 6.17
CA CYS A 257 3.86 -8.99 7.30
C CYS A 257 5.29 -9.35 6.89
N ASP A 258 6.24 -8.91 7.70
CA ASP A 258 7.65 -9.32 7.65
C ASP A 258 8.05 -9.94 9.00
N PRO A 259 7.61 -11.17 9.27
CA PRO A 259 7.77 -11.80 10.58
C PRO A 259 9.24 -12.05 10.91
N PRO A 260 9.59 -12.10 12.21
CA PRO A 260 10.93 -12.48 12.65
C PRO A 260 11.37 -13.84 12.11
N ALA A 261 12.70 -14.00 11.92
CA ALA A 261 13.27 -15.27 11.46
C ALA A 261 12.86 -16.44 12.36
N GLY A 262 12.39 -17.52 11.72
CA GLY A 262 11.86 -18.71 12.38
C GLY A 262 10.34 -18.77 12.48
N ASP A 263 9.64 -17.66 12.27
CA ASP A 263 8.18 -17.63 12.25
C ASP A 263 7.63 -17.92 10.83
N PRO A 264 6.38 -18.39 10.70
CA PRO A 264 5.76 -18.63 9.40
C PRO A 264 5.61 -17.35 8.59
N LEU A 265 5.92 -17.38 7.29
CA LEU A 265 5.57 -16.30 6.38
C LEU A 265 4.04 -16.19 6.28
N MET A 266 3.53 -14.99 6.51
CA MET A 266 2.09 -14.71 6.46
C MET A 266 1.80 -13.29 5.99
N THR A 267 0.56 -13.07 5.58
CA THR A 267 -0.08 -11.78 5.37
C THR A 267 -1.47 -11.89 5.97
N LEU A 268 -1.96 -10.86 6.63
CA LEU A 268 -3.25 -10.88 7.30
C LEU A 268 -4.28 -10.09 6.49
N ILE A 269 -5.52 -10.61 6.43
CA ILE A 269 -6.68 -9.84 5.99
C ILE A 269 -7.67 -9.82 7.14
N MET A 270 -8.02 -8.62 7.60
CA MET A 270 -8.84 -8.39 8.78
C MET A 270 -10.09 -7.59 8.43
N ASP A 271 -11.11 -7.75 9.22
CA ASP A 271 -12.21 -6.79 9.30
C ASP A 271 -11.73 -5.54 10.05
N ARG A 272 -11.64 -4.41 9.36
CA ARG A 272 -11.07 -3.18 9.94
C ARG A 272 -11.92 -2.55 11.04
N ALA A 273 -13.21 -2.92 11.14
CA ALA A 273 -14.09 -2.40 12.19
C ALA A 273 -14.01 -3.20 13.49
N SER A 274 -13.84 -4.51 13.40
CA SER A 274 -13.84 -5.42 14.56
C SER A 274 -12.47 -5.97 14.92
N GLY A 275 -11.46 -5.84 14.04
CA GLY A 275 -10.16 -6.47 14.21
C GLY A 275 -10.15 -7.99 13.98
N ALA A 276 -11.28 -8.58 13.56
CA ALA A 276 -11.35 -10.02 13.33
C ALA A 276 -10.50 -10.43 12.13
N ILE A 277 -9.57 -11.36 12.32
CA ILE A 277 -8.79 -11.94 11.22
C ILE A 277 -9.72 -12.78 10.35
N ARG A 278 -9.91 -12.38 9.10
CA ARG A 278 -10.75 -13.05 8.11
C ARG A 278 -10.00 -14.08 7.28
N ALA A 279 -8.71 -13.82 7.06
CA ALA A 279 -7.82 -14.76 6.38
C ALA A 279 -6.37 -14.56 6.81
N THR A 280 -5.63 -15.67 6.85
CA THR A 280 -4.17 -15.68 6.92
C THR A 280 -3.68 -16.27 5.60
N VAL A 281 -3.02 -15.45 4.79
CA VAL A 281 -2.46 -15.86 3.50
C VAL A 281 -1.05 -16.40 3.75
N PRO A 282 -0.68 -17.61 3.26
CA PRO A 282 0.63 -18.21 3.49
C PRO A 282 1.69 -17.60 2.56
N PHE A 283 1.89 -16.29 2.68
CA PHE A 283 2.83 -15.47 1.92
C PHE A 283 3.25 -14.27 2.75
N GLY A 284 4.53 -13.97 2.86
CA GLY A 284 5.06 -12.92 3.72
C GLY A 284 6.49 -12.53 3.34
N GLY A 285 7.16 -11.76 4.20
CA GLY A 285 8.38 -11.04 3.86
C GLY A 285 8.04 -9.80 3.02
N VAL A 286 6.80 -9.33 3.19
CA VAL A 286 6.18 -8.23 2.46
C VAL A 286 6.51 -6.93 3.17
N ASP A 287 6.67 -5.87 2.39
CA ASP A 287 6.73 -4.52 2.90
C ASP A 287 5.47 -3.76 2.43
N GLN A 288 5.51 -2.98 1.38
CA GLN A 288 4.35 -2.27 0.88
C GLN A 288 3.36 -3.19 0.15
N VAL A 289 2.10 -2.82 0.19
CA VAL A 289 1.00 -3.54 -0.45
C VAL A 289 0.06 -2.58 -1.18
N SER A 290 -0.58 -3.05 -2.25
CA SER A 290 -1.55 -2.24 -2.98
C SER A 290 -2.73 -3.08 -3.45
N PHE A 291 -3.88 -2.43 -3.65
CA PHE A 291 -5.11 -3.06 -4.12
C PHE A 291 -5.58 -2.43 -5.43
N ASP A 292 -5.82 -3.27 -6.44
CA ASP A 292 -6.45 -2.86 -7.70
C ASP A 292 -7.95 -3.18 -7.68
N PRO A 293 -8.82 -2.17 -7.59
CA PRO A 293 -10.26 -2.40 -7.61
C PRO A 293 -10.77 -2.91 -8.97
N THR A 294 -10.04 -2.66 -10.07
CA THR A 294 -10.44 -3.09 -11.43
C THR A 294 -10.24 -4.58 -11.63
N SER A 295 -9.13 -5.14 -11.17
CA SER A 295 -8.90 -6.58 -11.19
C SER A 295 -9.39 -7.29 -9.93
N ASN A 296 -9.76 -6.55 -8.88
CA ASN A 296 -10.09 -7.03 -7.55
C ASN A 296 -8.97 -7.89 -6.94
N ARG A 297 -7.73 -7.39 -7.01
CA ARG A 297 -6.53 -8.10 -6.55
C ARG A 297 -5.66 -7.22 -5.69
N TYR A 298 -5.04 -7.84 -4.70
CA TYR A 298 -3.94 -7.26 -3.94
C TYR A 298 -2.61 -7.69 -4.55
N PHE A 299 -1.62 -6.81 -4.52
CA PHE A 299 -0.25 -7.03 -4.98
C PHE A 299 0.72 -6.77 -3.85
N LEU A 300 1.58 -7.76 -3.56
CA LEU A 300 2.40 -7.84 -2.38
C LEU A 300 3.85 -8.18 -2.77
N PRO A 301 4.70 -7.21 -3.16
CA PRO A 301 6.11 -7.50 -3.36
C PRO A 301 6.77 -7.83 -2.02
N ALA A 302 7.42 -8.97 -1.98
CA ALA A 302 8.02 -9.55 -0.79
C ALA A 302 9.53 -9.69 -0.97
N ARG A 303 10.27 -8.67 -0.56
CA ARG A 303 11.75 -8.63 -0.63
C ARG A 303 12.38 -9.72 0.22
N HIS A 304 11.74 -10.11 1.32
CA HIS A 304 12.22 -11.12 2.25
C HIS A 304 11.51 -12.46 2.11
N PHE A 305 10.85 -12.70 0.97
CA PHE A 305 10.25 -14.01 0.70
C PHE A 305 11.29 -15.11 0.72
N VAL A 306 11.00 -16.21 1.43
CA VAL A 306 11.81 -17.41 1.51
C VAL A 306 11.01 -18.60 1.03
N LYS A 307 11.59 -19.38 0.13
CA LYS A 307 10.99 -20.62 -0.34
C LYS A 307 10.92 -21.61 0.82
N GLY A 308 9.71 -22.12 1.10
CA GLY A 308 9.46 -23.01 2.24
C GLY A 308 8.58 -22.42 3.32
N GLY A 309 8.25 -21.10 3.23
CA GLY A 309 7.20 -20.50 4.05
C GLY A 309 7.59 -20.16 5.49
N THR A 310 8.88 -20.19 5.83
CA THR A 310 9.40 -19.79 7.14
C THR A 310 10.37 -18.61 6.93
N ALA A 311 10.17 -17.52 7.67
CA ALA A 311 11.04 -16.36 7.63
C ALA A 311 12.48 -16.70 8.03
N ALA A 312 13.44 -16.06 7.37
CA ALA A 312 14.85 -16.26 7.61
C ALA A 312 15.60 -14.93 7.59
N ALA A 313 16.78 -14.88 8.18
CA ALA A 313 17.64 -13.70 8.20
C ALA A 313 18.37 -13.46 6.87
N SER A 314 18.34 -14.42 5.95
CA SER A 314 19.02 -14.35 4.63
C SER A 314 18.51 -15.45 3.70
N GLY A 315 19.01 -15.48 2.47
CA GLY A 315 18.59 -16.48 1.47
C GLY A 315 17.28 -16.14 0.79
N PHE A 316 16.97 -14.87 0.68
CA PHE A 316 15.75 -14.36 0.08
C PHE A 316 15.65 -14.68 -1.41
N SER A 317 14.42 -14.95 -1.83
CA SER A 317 14.05 -15.19 -3.23
C SER A 317 12.83 -14.31 -3.56
N PRO A 318 13.05 -12.99 -3.80
CA PRO A 318 11.96 -12.03 -3.89
C PRO A 318 10.85 -12.44 -4.86
N GLN A 319 9.62 -12.35 -4.40
CA GLN A 319 8.41 -12.66 -5.15
C GLN A 319 7.37 -11.56 -4.96
N MET A 320 6.47 -11.43 -5.90
CA MET A 320 5.23 -10.67 -5.71
C MET A 320 4.08 -11.67 -5.54
N GLY A 321 3.41 -11.63 -4.40
CA GLY A 321 2.15 -12.33 -4.16
C GLY A 321 1.00 -11.59 -4.81
N VAL A 322 0.05 -12.34 -5.36
CA VAL A 322 -1.21 -11.81 -5.88
C VAL A 322 -2.36 -12.50 -5.16
N VAL A 323 -3.17 -11.72 -4.46
CA VAL A 323 -4.28 -12.24 -3.64
C VAL A 323 -5.61 -11.75 -4.18
N ASP A 324 -6.60 -12.64 -4.25
CA ASP A 324 -7.95 -12.31 -4.68
C ASP A 324 -8.71 -11.54 -3.60
N GLY A 325 -9.30 -10.39 -3.96
CA GLY A 325 -10.00 -9.51 -3.01
C GLY A 325 -11.31 -10.07 -2.48
N THR A 326 -11.94 -11.04 -3.16
CA THR A 326 -13.19 -11.66 -2.71
C THR A 326 -12.95 -12.91 -1.90
N THR A 327 -12.14 -13.83 -2.42
CA THR A 327 -11.87 -15.14 -1.79
C THR A 327 -10.76 -15.05 -0.75
N ARG A 328 -9.96 -13.98 -0.75
CA ARG A 328 -8.78 -13.76 0.10
C ARG A 328 -7.71 -14.85 -0.05
N GLN A 329 -7.69 -15.53 -1.19
CA GLN A 329 -6.73 -16.60 -1.47
C GLN A 329 -5.55 -16.09 -2.30
N LEU A 330 -4.37 -16.63 -2.03
CA LEU A 330 -3.20 -16.44 -2.87
C LEU A 330 -3.44 -17.08 -4.24
N LEU A 331 -3.48 -16.28 -5.29
CA LEU A 331 -3.67 -16.74 -6.66
C LEU A 331 -2.35 -17.12 -7.33
N PHE A 332 -1.34 -16.26 -7.16
CA PHE A 332 -0.04 -16.40 -7.84
C PHE A 332 1.10 -15.89 -6.96
N THR A 333 2.28 -16.42 -7.25
CA THR A 333 3.57 -15.84 -6.85
C THR A 333 4.39 -15.62 -8.12
N ILE A 334 4.97 -14.43 -8.27
CA ILE A 334 5.67 -13.98 -9.47
C ILE A 334 7.06 -13.48 -9.10
N PRO A 335 8.13 -13.93 -9.75
CA PRO A 335 9.47 -13.41 -9.49
C PRO A 335 9.55 -11.90 -9.71
N VAL A 336 10.21 -11.19 -8.79
CA VAL A 336 10.53 -9.76 -8.87
C VAL A 336 12.02 -9.53 -8.62
N GLY A 337 12.49 -8.32 -8.85
CA GLY A 337 13.88 -7.99 -8.62
C GLY A 337 14.28 -7.98 -7.15
N THR A 338 15.57 -7.99 -6.89
CA THR A 338 16.13 -7.90 -5.54
C THR A 338 15.64 -6.62 -4.86
N GLY A 339 15.35 -6.69 -3.56
CA GLY A 339 14.93 -5.54 -2.78
C GLY A 339 13.56 -4.95 -3.17
N ALA A 340 12.78 -5.62 -4.03
CA ALA A 340 11.42 -5.19 -4.39
C ALA A 340 10.54 -5.20 -3.14
N HIS A 341 10.16 -4.01 -2.66
CA HIS A 341 9.41 -3.83 -1.43
C HIS A 341 8.27 -2.83 -1.54
N SER A 342 8.27 -2.00 -2.58
CA SER A 342 7.23 -1.00 -2.82
C SER A 342 6.40 -1.37 -4.05
N VAL A 343 5.14 -0.93 -4.08
CA VAL A 343 4.21 -1.19 -5.17
C VAL A 343 3.17 -0.07 -5.31
N ALA A 344 2.94 0.35 -6.54
CA ALA A 344 1.82 1.22 -6.86
C ALA A 344 1.09 0.68 -8.10
N ILE A 345 -0.15 1.11 -8.32
CA ILE A 345 -1.00 0.55 -9.37
C ILE A 345 -1.66 1.66 -10.18
N ASP A 346 -1.48 1.61 -11.50
CA ASP A 346 -2.35 2.34 -12.42
C ASP A 346 -3.54 1.44 -12.81
N SER A 347 -4.63 1.53 -12.07
CA SER A 347 -5.84 0.75 -12.32
C SER A 347 -6.51 1.09 -13.66
N THR A 348 -6.23 2.27 -14.22
CA THR A 348 -6.77 2.69 -15.52
C THR A 348 -6.12 1.93 -16.67
N LEU A 349 -4.80 1.73 -16.57
CA LEU A 349 -4.02 0.98 -17.56
C LEU A 349 -3.87 -0.51 -17.19
N GLY A 350 -4.23 -0.89 -15.97
CA GLY A 350 -4.04 -2.24 -15.45
C GLY A 350 -2.54 -2.59 -15.31
N GLN A 351 -1.77 -1.66 -14.76
CA GLN A 351 -0.33 -1.78 -14.56
C GLN A 351 0.02 -1.75 -13.06
N VAL A 352 1.09 -2.45 -12.72
CA VAL A 352 1.65 -2.56 -11.37
C VAL A 352 3.12 -2.19 -11.45
N GLU A 353 3.52 -1.12 -10.81
CA GLU A 353 4.88 -0.60 -10.76
C GLU A 353 5.58 -1.08 -9.49
N VAL A 354 6.75 -1.73 -9.67
CA VAL A 354 7.54 -2.31 -8.57
C VAL A 354 9.01 -1.91 -8.75
N PRO A 355 9.55 -1.03 -7.92
CA PRO A 355 10.97 -0.69 -7.94
C PRO A 355 11.81 -1.87 -7.44
N PHE A 356 13.03 -2.00 -7.97
CA PHE A 356 13.93 -3.11 -7.65
C PHE A 356 15.39 -2.73 -7.74
N GLN A 357 16.20 -3.42 -6.95
CA GLN A 357 17.66 -3.35 -6.97
C GLN A 357 18.25 -4.28 -8.02
N PRO A 358 19.47 -4.01 -8.53
CA PRO A 358 20.15 -4.89 -9.47
C PRO A 358 20.54 -6.23 -8.84
N GLY A 359 20.72 -7.26 -9.68
CA GLY A 359 21.37 -8.51 -9.32
C GLY A 359 20.52 -9.77 -9.40
N ALA A 360 19.18 -9.69 -9.47
CA ALA A 360 18.35 -10.87 -9.70
C ALA A 360 18.31 -11.28 -11.18
N ALA A 361 18.15 -12.58 -11.43
CA ALA A 361 17.97 -13.11 -12.78
C ALA A 361 16.69 -12.51 -13.42
N GLY A 362 16.85 -11.90 -14.61
CA GLY A 362 15.79 -11.14 -15.27
C GLY A 362 15.70 -9.66 -14.85
N PHE A 363 16.43 -9.25 -13.81
CA PHE A 363 16.43 -7.91 -13.26
C PHE A 363 17.87 -7.39 -12.99
N PRO A 364 18.72 -7.32 -14.02
CA PRO A 364 20.17 -7.13 -13.79
C PRO A 364 20.56 -5.70 -13.39
N ASN A 365 19.79 -4.69 -13.79
CA ASN A 365 20.25 -3.29 -13.77
C ASN A 365 19.58 -2.40 -12.71
N GLY A 366 18.65 -2.95 -11.93
CA GLY A 366 17.81 -2.10 -11.09
C GLY A 366 16.86 -1.19 -11.89
N GLY A 367 15.92 -0.54 -11.23
CA GLY A 367 14.92 0.33 -11.85
C GLY A 367 13.51 0.05 -11.38
N ILE A 368 12.54 0.19 -12.28
CA ILE A 368 11.12 -0.05 -12.00
C ILE A 368 10.59 -1.10 -12.96
N SER A 369 10.10 -2.21 -12.42
CA SER A 369 9.38 -3.23 -13.20
C SER A 369 7.92 -2.86 -13.33
N VAL A 370 7.37 -3.01 -14.52
CA VAL A 370 5.94 -2.82 -14.79
C VAL A 370 5.33 -4.16 -15.15
N PHE A 371 4.34 -4.59 -14.38
CA PHE A 371 3.59 -5.81 -14.64
C PHE A 371 2.14 -5.47 -15.05
N SER A 372 1.46 -6.40 -15.73
CA SER A 372 0.02 -6.30 -15.90
C SER A 372 -0.69 -6.68 -14.59
N THR A 373 -1.92 -6.19 -14.37
CA THR A 373 -2.75 -6.64 -13.24
C THR A 373 -3.39 -8.02 -13.49
N ARG A 374 -3.36 -8.49 -14.75
CA ARG A 374 -3.94 -9.77 -15.20
C ARG A 374 -3.06 -10.44 -16.25
#